data_19955d3b97e835a9dc04e918a08ca1f2
#
_entry.id   19955d3b97e835a9dc04e918a08ca1f2
#
_cell.length_a   1.000
_cell.length_b   1.000
_cell.length_c   1.000
_cell.angle_alpha   90.00
_cell.angle_beta   90.00
_cell.angle_gamma   90.00
#
_symmetry.space_group_name_H-M   'P 1'
#
loop_
_entity.id
_entity.type
_entity.pdbx_description
1 polymer ?
#
loop_
_entity_poly.entity_id
_entity_poly.type
_entity_poly.pdbx_seq_one_letter_code
_entity_poly.pdbx_strand_id
1 'polypeptide(L)'
;MVKVVRSFPAPESLAEEAKKVNGKCDKPDVIERLKKDFHNKCYICEMKELQDPNVEHLLPHKKGKFLNRKFDWEFDWENLFWSCGHCNSVKNRDKYDVGIMDCCKQDPEQYLTFQLKSDRVVVIVIKLECEIYRRTAELITETFSLKNTGMRTYASDERLRLLQREMNVLYKQLEKLHNSPDSKCVVRTIGSLLRRESAFAAFKRCYVREHADEYPQLQKYLYPPDLN
;
A
#
# COMPACT_ATOMS: atom_id res chain seq x y z
N MET A 1 -0.43 -1.69 3.42
CA MET A 1 -0.14 -0.25 3.11
C MET A 1 0.95 0.26 4.06
N VAL A 2 2.02 0.83 3.53
CA VAL A 2 3.14 1.43 4.30
C VAL A 2 3.27 2.91 3.97
N LYS A 3 3.97 3.67 4.80
CA LYS A 3 4.36 5.05 4.50
C LYS A 3 5.15 5.12 3.20
N VAL A 4 4.79 6.05 2.33
CA VAL A 4 5.48 6.36 1.07
C VAL A 4 6.01 7.79 1.13
N VAL A 5 7.23 7.99 0.67
CA VAL A 5 7.83 9.32 0.53
C VAL A 5 7.64 9.78 -0.91
N ARG A 6 6.83 10.80 -1.09
CA ARG A 6 6.57 11.40 -2.40
C ARG A 6 7.66 12.39 -2.76
N SER A 7 8.14 12.33 -3.99
CA SER A 7 9.13 13.28 -4.50
C SER A 7 8.48 14.55 -5.06
N PHE A 8 9.19 15.68 -4.94
CA PHE A 8 8.80 16.98 -5.47
C PHE A 8 9.97 17.62 -6.26
N PRO A 9 9.68 18.55 -7.16
CA PRO A 9 8.39 19.09 -7.56
C PRO A 9 7.53 18.07 -8.31
N ALA A 10 6.23 18.37 -8.53
CA ALA A 10 5.34 17.58 -9.38
C ALA A 10 5.89 17.45 -10.82
N PRO A 11 5.54 16.37 -11.56
CA PRO A 11 5.86 16.26 -12.99
C PRO A 11 5.33 17.44 -13.80
N GLU A 12 6.14 17.96 -14.71
CA GLU A 12 5.81 19.18 -15.49
C GLU A 12 4.59 18.98 -16.40
N SER A 13 4.43 17.79 -16.96
CA SER A 13 3.30 17.49 -17.84
C SER A 13 1.93 17.69 -17.18
N LEU A 14 1.80 17.55 -15.85
CA LEU A 14 0.54 17.77 -15.16
C LEU A 14 0.03 19.21 -15.32
N ALA A 15 0.91 20.20 -15.18
CA ALA A 15 0.56 21.61 -15.35
C ALA A 15 0.18 21.95 -16.80
N GLU A 16 0.80 21.28 -17.78
CA GLU A 16 0.49 21.44 -19.19
C GLU A 16 -0.83 20.78 -19.57
N GLU A 17 -1.05 19.54 -19.09
CA GLU A 17 -2.26 18.78 -19.37
C GLU A 17 -3.49 19.41 -18.70
N ALA A 18 -3.37 19.99 -17.53
CA ALA A 18 -4.45 20.70 -16.84
C ALA A 18 -5.04 21.87 -17.65
N LYS A 19 -4.27 22.42 -18.62
CA LYS A 19 -4.74 23.51 -19.50
C LYS A 19 -5.52 23.00 -20.71
N LYS A 20 -5.50 21.69 -20.99
CA LYS A 20 -6.12 21.08 -22.18
C LYS A 20 -7.55 20.62 -21.87
N VAL A 21 -8.44 20.76 -22.83
CA VAL A 21 -9.86 20.31 -22.69
C VAL A 21 -9.94 18.80 -22.44
N ASN A 22 -9.04 18.00 -23.04
CA ASN A 22 -8.96 16.55 -22.88
C ASN A 22 -7.58 16.15 -22.33
N GLY A 23 -7.06 16.88 -21.35
CA GLY A 23 -5.81 16.58 -20.71
C GLY A 23 -5.86 15.22 -19.98
N LYS A 24 -4.67 14.63 -19.78
CA LYS A 24 -4.52 13.31 -19.13
C LYS A 24 -3.46 13.37 -18.07
N CYS A 25 -3.76 12.80 -16.90
CA CYS A 25 -2.82 12.74 -15.77
C CYS A 25 -1.87 11.54 -15.82
N ASP A 26 -1.92 10.68 -16.85
CA ASP A 26 -1.14 9.45 -17.00
C ASP A 26 -0.01 9.59 -18.06
N LYS A 27 0.65 10.74 -18.10
CA LYS A 27 1.80 10.97 -18.97
C LYS A 27 3.03 10.17 -18.53
N PRO A 28 3.98 9.87 -19.44
CA PRO A 28 5.15 9.05 -19.12
C PRO A 28 5.95 9.52 -17.90
N ASP A 29 6.19 10.82 -17.75
CA ASP A 29 6.90 11.41 -16.60
C ASP A 29 6.14 11.22 -15.27
N VAL A 30 4.80 11.29 -15.30
CA VAL A 30 3.93 11.01 -14.15
C VAL A 30 4.01 9.53 -13.77
N ILE A 31 3.87 8.64 -14.77
CA ILE A 31 3.94 7.19 -14.58
C ILE A 31 5.29 6.78 -14.00
N GLU A 32 6.40 7.25 -14.57
CA GLU A 32 7.75 6.95 -14.10
C GLU A 32 7.97 7.44 -12.68
N ARG A 33 7.50 8.64 -12.36
CA ARG A 33 7.65 9.24 -11.04
C ARG A 33 6.83 8.47 -9.99
N LEU A 34 5.56 8.16 -10.28
CA LEU A 34 4.72 7.34 -9.40
C LEU A 34 5.32 5.95 -9.20
N LYS A 35 5.73 5.28 -10.28
CA LYS A 35 6.39 3.98 -10.22
C LYS A 35 7.63 4.00 -9.31
N LYS A 36 8.44 5.06 -9.40
CA LYS A 36 9.64 5.25 -8.56
C LYS A 36 9.27 5.48 -7.10
N ASP A 37 8.41 6.45 -6.80
CA ASP A 37 8.04 6.85 -5.44
C ASP A 37 7.34 5.72 -4.69
N PHE A 38 6.50 4.94 -5.39
CA PHE A 38 5.78 3.78 -4.84
C PHE A 38 6.56 2.46 -4.98
N HIS A 39 7.83 2.48 -5.42
CA HIS A 39 8.70 1.31 -5.58
C HIS A 39 8.09 0.20 -6.44
N ASN A 40 7.34 0.59 -7.47
CA ASN A 40 6.56 -0.30 -8.33
C ASN A 40 5.59 -1.22 -7.55
N LYS A 41 5.04 -0.72 -6.43
CA LYS A 41 4.03 -1.41 -5.60
C LYS A 41 2.68 -0.72 -5.69
N CYS A 42 1.61 -1.51 -5.67
CA CYS A 42 0.28 -0.99 -5.38
C CYS A 42 0.22 -0.42 -3.96
N TYR A 43 -0.19 0.84 -3.80
CA TYR A 43 -0.25 1.49 -2.49
C TYR A 43 -1.27 0.86 -1.53
N ILE A 44 -2.28 0.15 -2.06
CA ILE A 44 -3.34 -0.50 -1.27
C ILE A 44 -2.90 -1.91 -0.84
N CYS A 45 -2.69 -2.83 -1.78
CA CYS A 45 -2.41 -4.24 -1.47
C CYS A 45 -0.92 -4.58 -1.32
N GLU A 46 -0.02 -3.67 -1.71
CA GLU A 46 1.44 -3.82 -1.69
C GLU A 46 2.02 -4.92 -2.60
N MET A 47 1.24 -5.45 -3.53
CA MET A 47 1.78 -6.30 -4.60
C MET A 47 2.76 -5.50 -5.45
N LYS A 48 3.89 -6.11 -5.80
CA LYS A 48 4.94 -5.55 -6.69
C LYS A 48 4.78 -6.04 -8.12
N GLU A 49 5.52 -5.38 -9.03
CA GLU A 49 5.63 -5.78 -10.44
C GLU A 49 4.26 -5.89 -11.11
N LEU A 50 3.49 -4.82 -10.99
CA LEU A 50 2.12 -4.76 -11.47
C LEU A 50 2.05 -4.99 -12.98
N GLN A 51 1.21 -5.93 -13.42
CA GLN A 51 0.94 -6.21 -14.84
C GLN A 51 -0.02 -5.19 -15.44
N ASP A 52 -0.91 -4.64 -14.62
CA ASP A 52 -1.98 -3.70 -14.98
C ASP A 52 -1.94 -2.44 -14.09
N PRO A 53 -0.83 -1.66 -14.10
CA PRO A 53 -0.73 -0.47 -13.26
C PRO A 53 -1.69 0.63 -13.70
N ASN A 54 -2.18 1.39 -12.72
CA ASN A 54 -3.05 2.53 -12.94
C ASN A 54 -2.55 3.75 -12.18
N VAL A 55 -2.64 4.92 -12.80
CA VAL A 55 -2.64 6.20 -12.11
C VAL A 55 -4.02 6.38 -11.50
N GLU A 56 -4.10 6.33 -10.18
CA GLU A 56 -5.34 6.33 -9.42
C GLU A 56 -5.44 7.62 -8.60
N HIS A 57 -6.66 8.11 -8.40
CA HIS A 57 -6.92 9.31 -7.60
C HIS A 57 -7.37 8.92 -6.19
N LEU A 58 -6.65 9.39 -5.17
CA LEU A 58 -7.03 9.14 -3.76
C LEU A 58 -8.44 9.66 -3.48
N LEU A 59 -8.74 10.87 -3.93
CA LEU A 59 -10.06 11.49 -3.89
C LEU A 59 -10.63 11.57 -5.32
N PRO A 60 -11.89 11.18 -5.54
CA PRO A 60 -12.47 11.09 -6.86
C PRO A 60 -12.62 12.48 -7.50
N HIS A 61 -12.14 12.62 -8.75
CA HIS A 61 -12.22 13.86 -9.51
C HIS A 61 -13.47 13.96 -10.42
N LYS A 62 -14.17 12.86 -10.68
CA LYS A 62 -15.28 12.80 -11.68
C LYS A 62 -16.63 12.34 -11.12
N LYS A 63 -16.83 12.12 -9.82
CA LYS A 63 -18.09 11.55 -9.30
C LYS A 63 -18.99 12.50 -8.53
N GLY A 64 -20.26 12.43 -8.91
CA GLY A 64 -21.42 13.26 -8.75
C GLY A 64 -21.93 13.63 -7.36
N LYS A 65 -21.50 13.06 -6.25
CA LYS A 65 -21.94 13.51 -4.91
C LYS A 65 -21.17 14.72 -4.39
N PHE A 66 -20.08 15.08 -5.04
CA PHE A 66 -19.25 16.23 -4.68
C PHE A 66 -19.14 17.25 -5.81
N LEU A 67 -20.19 17.41 -6.61
CA LEU A 67 -20.31 18.33 -7.75
C LEU A 67 -19.91 19.80 -7.47
N ASN A 68 -19.78 20.19 -6.21
CA ASN A 68 -19.35 21.54 -5.81
C ASN A 68 -17.87 21.61 -5.41
N ARG A 69 -17.10 20.51 -5.53
CA ARG A 69 -15.66 20.53 -5.27
C ARG A 69 -14.92 20.77 -6.58
N LYS A 70 -14.03 21.76 -6.55
CA LYS A 70 -13.17 22.16 -7.67
C LYS A 70 -12.49 20.95 -8.32
N PHE A 71 -12.58 20.87 -9.62
CA PHE A 71 -12.00 19.82 -10.47
C PHE A 71 -10.45 19.81 -10.51
N ASP A 72 -9.79 20.58 -9.65
CA ASP A 72 -8.34 20.69 -9.53
C ASP A 72 -7.67 19.36 -9.11
N TRP A 73 -8.44 18.37 -8.63
CA TRP A 73 -7.92 17.10 -8.15
C TRP A 73 -7.47 16.12 -9.23
N GLU A 74 -7.89 16.32 -10.48
CA GLU A 74 -7.49 15.44 -11.60
C GLU A 74 -6.00 15.53 -11.88
N PHE A 75 -5.42 16.71 -11.76
CA PHE A 75 -4.01 16.99 -12.04
C PHE A 75 -3.21 17.32 -10.78
N ASP A 76 -3.80 17.16 -9.61
CA ASP A 76 -3.12 17.35 -8.35
C ASP A 76 -2.17 16.19 -8.09
N TRP A 77 -0.86 16.48 -8.09
CA TRP A 77 0.19 15.50 -7.83
C TRP A 77 0.01 14.76 -6.50
N GLU A 78 -0.45 15.44 -5.46
CA GLU A 78 -0.69 14.83 -4.15
C GLU A 78 -1.90 13.88 -4.15
N ASN A 79 -2.81 14.01 -5.12
CA ASN A 79 -3.97 13.14 -5.29
C ASN A 79 -3.71 11.92 -6.20
N LEU A 80 -2.54 11.85 -6.87
CA LEU A 80 -2.22 10.75 -7.79
C LEU A 80 -1.44 9.64 -7.08
N PHE A 81 -1.86 8.40 -7.26
CA PHE A 81 -1.31 7.22 -6.59
C PHE A 81 -1.06 6.08 -7.58
N TRP A 82 -0.11 5.19 -7.24
CA TRP A 82 0.22 4.02 -8.04
C TRP A 82 -0.53 2.80 -7.54
N SER A 83 -1.47 2.27 -8.32
CA SER A 83 -2.27 1.12 -7.93
C SER A 83 -2.33 0.05 -9.01
N CYS A 84 -2.72 -1.18 -8.64
CA CYS A 84 -3.11 -2.21 -9.59
C CYS A 84 -4.59 -2.06 -9.97
N GLY A 85 -4.97 -2.52 -11.16
CA GLY A 85 -6.34 -2.41 -11.68
C GLY A 85 -7.39 -3.02 -10.75
N HIS A 86 -7.08 -4.14 -10.07
CA HIS A 86 -8.00 -4.74 -9.11
C HIS A 86 -8.29 -3.80 -7.91
N CYS A 87 -7.24 -3.27 -7.25
CA CYS A 87 -7.43 -2.37 -6.11
C CYS A 87 -8.14 -1.08 -6.52
N ASN A 88 -7.81 -0.53 -7.69
CA ASN A 88 -8.52 0.61 -8.26
C ASN A 88 -10.02 0.29 -8.45
N SER A 89 -10.34 -0.88 -9.02
CA SER A 89 -11.74 -1.33 -9.21
C SER A 89 -12.48 -1.55 -7.88
N VAL A 90 -11.81 -2.05 -6.83
CA VAL A 90 -12.42 -2.22 -5.49
C VAL A 90 -12.68 -0.87 -4.84
N LYS A 91 -11.72 0.05 -4.95
CA LYS A 91 -11.83 1.41 -4.40
C LYS A 91 -12.88 2.28 -5.11
N ASN A 92 -13.14 2.03 -6.41
CA ASN A 92 -14.14 2.76 -7.20
C ASN A 92 -15.60 2.51 -6.78
N ARG A 93 -15.85 2.24 -5.49
CA ARG A 93 -17.19 2.13 -4.90
C ARG A 93 -17.52 3.40 -4.13
N ASP A 94 -18.77 3.80 -4.16
CA ASP A 94 -19.26 5.05 -3.53
C ASP A 94 -18.83 5.23 -2.06
N LYS A 95 -18.72 4.12 -1.31
CA LYS A 95 -18.31 4.15 0.09
C LYS A 95 -16.88 4.65 0.32
N TYR A 96 -16.01 4.60 -0.71
CA TYR A 96 -14.62 5.07 -0.65
C TYR A 96 -14.43 6.47 -1.24
N ASP A 97 -15.47 7.05 -1.86
CA ASP A 97 -15.41 8.39 -2.48
C ASP A 97 -15.13 9.51 -1.45
N VAL A 98 -15.47 9.28 -0.19
CA VAL A 98 -15.18 10.22 0.92
C VAL A 98 -13.72 10.14 1.39
N GLY A 99 -12.90 9.29 0.76
CA GLY A 99 -11.47 9.15 1.00
C GLY A 99 -11.10 8.03 1.96
N ILE A 100 -9.86 7.58 1.79
CA ILE A 100 -9.13 6.64 2.64
C ILE A 100 -7.85 7.33 3.13
N MET A 101 -7.08 6.64 3.96
CA MET A 101 -5.81 7.18 4.47
C MET A 101 -4.83 7.50 3.33
N ASP A 102 -4.25 8.69 3.37
CA ASP A 102 -3.13 9.10 2.54
C ASP A 102 -1.81 8.58 3.14
N CYS A 103 -1.27 7.53 2.55
CA CYS A 103 -0.01 6.94 3.01
C CYS A 103 1.22 7.79 2.69
N CYS A 104 1.09 8.86 1.92
CA CYS A 104 2.16 9.85 1.72
C CYS A 104 2.19 10.92 2.83
N LYS A 105 1.05 11.16 3.49
CA LYS A 105 0.93 12.14 4.59
C LYS A 105 1.04 11.48 5.96
N GLN A 106 0.45 10.30 6.13
CA GLN A 106 0.41 9.57 7.40
C GLN A 106 1.13 8.22 7.28
N ASP A 107 1.66 7.71 8.37
CA ASP A 107 2.21 6.35 8.41
C ASP A 107 1.11 5.35 8.81
N PRO A 108 0.62 4.50 7.89
CA PRO A 108 -0.46 3.56 8.19
C PRO A 108 -0.16 2.62 9.35
N GLU A 109 1.10 2.26 9.56
CA GLU A 109 1.53 1.34 10.63
C GLU A 109 1.35 1.92 12.04
N GLN A 110 1.09 3.23 12.18
CA GLN A 110 0.77 3.87 13.46
C GLN A 110 -0.71 3.73 13.85
N TYR A 111 -1.57 3.40 12.89
CA TYR A 111 -3.02 3.40 13.06
C TYR A 111 -3.66 2.05 12.74
N LEU A 112 -2.99 1.21 11.97
CA LEU A 112 -3.49 -0.06 11.47
C LEU A 112 -2.52 -1.21 11.77
N THR A 113 -3.06 -2.36 12.15
CA THR A 113 -2.33 -3.63 12.21
C THR A 113 -2.77 -4.53 11.08
N PHE A 114 -1.82 -5.19 10.42
CA PHE A 114 -2.02 -6.03 9.25
C PHE A 114 -1.68 -7.48 9.58
N GLN A 115 -2.67 -8.36 9.54
CA GLN A 115 -2.50 -9.77 9.91
C GLN A 115 -2.95 -10.69 8.78
N LEU A 116 -2.16 -11.72 8.54
CA LEU A 116 -2.56 -12.88 7.75
C LEU A 116 -3.02 -13.99 8.71
N LYS A 117 -4.30 -14.33 8.69
CA LYS A 117 -4.92 -15.38 9.50
C LYS A 117 -5.27 -16.55 8.58
N SER A 118 -4.48 -17.64 8.63
CA SER A 118 -4.70 -18.84 7.81
C SER A 118 -5.03 -18.57 6.33
N ASP A 119 -6.29 -18.33 6.03
CA ASP A 119 -6.86 -18.17 4.70
C ASP A 119 -7.41 -16.76 4.41
N ARG A 120 -7.22 -15.80 5.32
CA ARG A 120 -7.79 -14.44 5.19
C ARG A 120 -6.88 -13.36 5.74
N VAL A 121 -7.03 -12.18 5.17
CA VAL A 121 -6.43 -10.95 5.69
C VAL A 121 -7.37 -10.29 6.69
N VAL A 122 -6.81 -9.80 7.79
CA VAL A 122 -7.49 -8.98 8.78
C VAL A 122 -6.69 -7.70 8.99
N VAL A 123 -7.34 -6.56 8.83
CA VAL A 123 -6.75 -5.24 9.12
C VAL A 123 -7.54 -4.60 10.25
N ILE A 124 -6.85 -4.24 11.32
CA ILE A 124 -7.47 -3.75 12.57
C ILE A 124 -7.02 -2.31 12.81
N VAL A 125 -7.96 -1.44 13.16
CA VAL A 125 -7.65 -0.08 13.63
C VAL A 125 -7.18 -0.15 15.09
N ILE A 126 -5.96 0.32 15.37
CA ILE A 126 -5.32 0.23 16.69
C ILE A 126 -5.32 1.55 17.47
N LYS A 127 -5.54 2.69 16.80
CA LYS A 127 -5.60 4.01 17.44
C LYS A 127 -6.77 4.79 16.89
N LEU A 128 -7.51 5.43 17.79
CA LEU A 128 -8.62 6.36 17.50
C LEU A 128 -9.63 5.85 16.46
N GLU A 129 -10.87 5.77 16.81
CA GLU A 129 -11.96 5.47 15.89
C GLU A 129 -12.20 6.62 14.90
N CYS A 130 -11.33 6.74 13.91
CA CYS A 130 -11.52 7.65 12.80
C CYS A 130 -12.09 6.87 11.61
N GLU A 131 -13.13 7.40 11.00
CA GLU A 131 -13.83 6.78 9.86
C GLU A 131 -12.91 6.51 8.67
N ILE A 132 -11.90 7.37 8.43
CA ILE A 132 -10.88 7.19 7.39
C ILE A 132 -10.07 5.90 7.64
N TYR A 133 -9.70 5.62 8.90
CA TYR A 133 -8.93 4.42 9.23
C TYR A 133 -9.77 3.16 9.08
N ARG A 134 -11.04 3.20 9.48
CA ARG A 134 -12.01 2.10 9.29
C ARG A 134 -12.20 1.77 7.81
N ARG A 135 -12.47 2.78 6.98
CA ARG A 135 -12.60 2.60 5.52
C ARG A 135 -11.32 2.06 4.88
N THR A 136 -10.16 2.54 5.34
CA THR A 136 -8.88 2.04 4.84
C THR A 136 -8.68 0.57 5.18
N ALA A 137 -8.95 0.18 6.42
CA ALA A 137 -8.86 -1.21 6.87
C ALA A 137 -9.84 -2.11 6.09
N GLU A 138 -11.07 -1.66 5.88
CA GLU A 138 -12.08 -2.36 5.10
C GLU A 138 -11.65 -2.51 3.64
N LEU A 139 -11.20 -1.45 2.97
CA LEU A 139 -10.71 -1.49 1.60
C LEU A 139 -9.59 -2.52 1.44
N ILE A 140 -8.59 -2.48 2.31
CA ILE A 140 -7.47 -3.42 2.23
C ILE A 140 -7.96 -4.84 2.42
N THR A 141 -8.81 -5.10 3.40
CA THR A 141 -9.40 -6.43 3.63
C THR A 141 -10.17 -6.91 2.40
N GLU A 142 -11.00 -6.07 1.80
CA GLU A 142 -11.77 -6.41 0.60
C GLU A 142 -10.90 -6.74 -0.62
N THR A 143 -9.73 -6.11 -0.79
CA THR A 143 -8.85 -6.42 -1.92
C THR A 143 -8.33 -7.86 -1.91
N PHE A 144 -8.36 -8.54 -0.74
CA PHE A 144 -7.95 -9.93 -0.57
C PHE A 144 -9.11 -10.91 -0.44
N SER A 145 -10.36 -10.43 -0.31
CA SER A 145 -11.50 -11.29 0.00
C SER A 145 -12.73 -11.05 -0.87
N LEU A 146 -12.64 -10.22 -1.90
CA LEU A 146 -13.80 -9.86 -2.71
C LEU A 146 -14.31 -11.02 -3.58
N LYS A 147 -15.55 -11.47 -3.33
CA LYS A 147 -16.18 -12.66 -3.95
C LYS A 147 -17.41 -12.34 -4.79
N ASN A 148 -17.52 -11.19 -5.42
CA ASN A 148 -18.75 -10.79 -6.11
C ASN A 148 -18.80 -11.10 -7.62
N THR A 149 -17.66 -11.41 -8.25
CA THR A 149 -17.59 -11.89 -9.64
C THR A 149 -16.41 -12.84 -9.79
N GLY A 150 -16.46 -13.76 -10.78
CA GLY A 150 -15.39 -14.74 -11.00
C GLY A 150 -14.01 -14.12 -11.14
N MET A 151 -13.88 -13.06 -11.96
CA MET A 151 -12.58 -12.39 -12.17
C MET A 151 -12.08 -11.66 -10.93
N ARG A 152 -12.96 -11.03 -10.16
CA ARG A 152 -12.56 -10.34 -8.91
C ARG A 152 -12.20 -11.32 -7.82
N THR A 153 -12.92 -12.44 -7.73
CA THR A 153 -12.57 -13.55 -6.82
C THR A 153 -11.19 -14.08 -7.15
N TYR A 154 -10.92 -14.41 -8.41
CA TYR A 154 -9.61 -14.85 -8.86
C TYR A 154 -8.49 -13.84 -8.52
N ALA A 155 -8.72 -12.56 -8.79
CA ALA A 155 -7.74 -11.52 -8.50
C ALA A 155 -7.47 -11.35 -6.98
N SER A 156 -8.49 -11.55 -6.13
CA SER A 156 -8.33 -11.55 -4.67
C SER A 156 -7.56 -12.78 -4.19
N ASP A 157 -7.90 -13.95 -4.70
CA ASP A 157 -7.25 -15.23 -4.35
C ASP A 157 -5.77 -15.21 -4.75
N GLU A 158 -5.45 -14.67 -5.93
CA GLU A 158 -4.06 -14.55 -6.37
C GLU A 158 -3.25 -13.62 -5.45
N ARG A 159 -3.83 -12.49 -5.02
CA ARG A 159 -3.16 -11.59 -4.05
C ARG A 159 -2.93 -12.27 -2.72
N LEU A 160 -3.91 -13.03 -2.25
CA LEU A 160 -3.79 -13.79 -1.01
C LEU A 160 -2.68 -14.84 -1.11
N ARG A 161 -2.61 -15.60 -2.22
CA ARG A 161 -1.53 -16.57 -2.48
C ARG A 161 -0.15 -15.90 -2.52
N LEU A 162 -0.03 -14.75 -3.20
CA LEU A 162 1.23 -14.00 -3.23
C LEU A 162 1.64 -13.51 -1.84
N LEU A 163 0.70 -12.99 -1.06
CA LEU A 163 0.94 -12.62 0.34
C LEU A 163 1.40 -13.83 1.16
N GLN A 164 0.72 -14.97 1.07
CA GLN A 164 1.09 -16.21 1.76
C GLN A 164 2.52 -16.65 1.39
N ARG A 165 2.89 -16.59 0.11
CA ARG A 165 4.25 -16.89 -0.35
C ARG A 165 5.28 -15.97 0.27
N GLU A 166 5.04 -14.66 0.28
CA GLU A 166 5.93 -13.66 0.87
C GLU A 166 6.06 -13.82 2.40
N MET A 167 4.97 -14.13 3.09
CA MET A 167 5.01 -14.41 4.53
C MET A 167 5.76 -15.71 4.82
N ASN A 168 5.59 -16.76 3.99
CA ASN A 168 6.36 -18.00 4.13
C ASN A 168 7.87 -17.80 3.93
N VAL A 169 8.27 -16.88 3.05
CA VAL A 169 9.70 -16.49 2.92
C VAL A 169 10.19 -15.88 4.23
N LEU A 170 9.43 -14.98 4.84
CA LEU A 170 9.76 -14.39 6.14
C LEU A 170 9.86 -15.48 7.22
N TYR A 171 8.84 -16.33 7.36
CA TYR A 171 8.79 -17.38 8.39
C TYR A 171 9.99 -18.33 8.31
N LYS A 172 10.39 -18.77 7.11
CA LYS A 172 11.58 -19.57 6.91
C LYS A 172 12.87 -18.88 7.34
N GLN A 173 12.97 -17.56 7.17
CA GLN A 173 14.13 -16.81 7.64
C GLN A 173 14.11 -16.61 9.17
N LEU A 174 12.94 -16.41 9.76
CA LEU A 174 12.77 -16.33 11.22
C LEU A 174 13.11 -17.66 11.89
N GLU A 175 12.69 -18.78 11.31
CA GLU A 175 13.09 -20.13 11.77
C GLU A 175 14.61 -20.33 11.73
N LYS A 176 15.27 -19.91 10.64
CA LYS A 176 16.75 -19.93 10.56
C LYS A 176 17.38 -19.05 11.64
N LEU A 177 16.80 -17.88 11.90
CA LEU A 177 17.30 -16.98 12.93
C LEU A 177 17.12 -17.56 14.32
N HIS A 178 16.00 -18.23 14.59
CA HIS A 178 15.77 -18.96 15.85
C HIS A 178 16.83 -20.03 16.07
N ASN A 179 17.16 -20.81 15.03
CA ASN A 179 18.19 -21.87 15.11
C ASN A 179 19.63 -21.34 15.12
N SER A 180 19.84 -20.08 14.71
CA SER A 180 21.16 -19.42 14.67
C SER A 180 21.02 -17.93 14.98
N PRO A 181 20.80 -17.56 16.26
CA PRO A 181 20.45 -16.19 16.68
C PRO A 181 21.50 -15.13 16.31
N ASP A 182 22.78 -15.51 16.25
CA ASP A 182 23.91 -14.61 15.95
C ASP A 182 24.24 -14.48 14.45
N SER A 183 23.44 -15.12 13.60
CA SER A 183 23.70 -15.11 12.15
C SER A 183 23.42 -13.74 11.53
N LYS A 184 24.49 -12.93 11.37
CA LYS A 184 24.41 -11.60 10.73
C LYS A 184 23.85 -11.66 9.31
N CYS A 185 24.10 -12.76 8.58
CA CYS A 185 23.57 -12.95 7.22
C CYS A 185 22.04 -13.06 7.24
N VAL A 186 21.50 -13.91 8.11
CA VAL A 186 20.04 -14.11 8.27
C VAL A 186 19.37 -12.81 8.72
N VAL A 187 19.96 -12.12 9.72
CA VAL A 187 19.44 -10.81 10.18
C VAL A 187 19.37 -9.78 9.06
N ARG A 188 20.42 -9.69 8.20
CA ARG A 188 20.41 -8.78 7.05
C ARG A 188 19.35 -9.16 6.01
N THR A 189 19.20 -10.47 5.75
CA THR A 189 18.18 -10.97 4.82
C THR A 189 16.77 -10.59 5.30
N ILE A 190 16.47 -10.81 6.58
CA ILE A 190 15.19 -10.40 7.17
C ILE A 190 15.05 -8.87 7.10
N GLY A 191 16.11 -8.12 7.44
CA GLY A 191 16.11 -6.67 7.32
C GLY A 191 15.71 -6.18 5.93
N SER A 192 16.16 -6.86 4.86
CA SER A 192 15.75 -6.55 3.48
C SER A 192 14.27 -6.85 3.22
N LEU A 193 13.72 -7.93 3.80
CA LEU A 193 12.31 -8.26 3.70
C LEU A 193 11.40 -7.26 4.46
N LEU A 194 11.94 -6.61 5.49
CA LEU A 194 11.22 -5.62 6.31
C LEU A 194 11.27 -4.20 5.74
N ARG A 195 12.02 -3.94 4.68
CA ARG A 195 12.03 -2.62 4.03
C ARG A 195 10.64 -2.28 3.50
N ARG A 196 10.28 -0.99 3.58
CA ARG A 196 8.99 -0.50 3.05
C ARG A 196 8.83 -0.70 1.54
N GLU A 197 9.94 -0.80 0.81
CA GLU A 197 9.99 -1.11 -0.62
C GLU A 197 9.67 -2.58 -0.95
N SER A 198 9.74 -3.49 0.02
CA SER A 198 9.47 -4.90 -0.22
C SER A 198 7.97 -5.17 -0.43
N ALA A 199 7.64 -6.24 -1.18
CA ALA A 199 6.25 -6.65 -1.36
C ALA A 199 5.61 -6.98 0.01
N PHE A 200 4.35 -6.59 0.20
CA PHE A 200 3.57 -6.84 1.42
C PHE A 200 4.31 -6.47 2.73
N ALA A 201 5.06 -5.38 2.70
CA ALA A 201 5.91 -4.95 3.80
C ALA A 201 5.11 -4.73 5.11
N ALA A 202 3.92 -4.13 5.05
CA ALA A 202 3.08 -3.88 6.22
C ALA A 202 2.80 -5.17 7.02
N PHE A 203 2.49 -6.27 6.34
CA PHE A 203 2.21 -7.56 6.96
C PHE A 203 3.46 -8.15 7.63
N LYS A 204 4.60 -8.14 6.92
CA LYS A 204 5.88 -8.64 7.44
C LYS A 204 6.35 -7.85 8.64
N ARG A 205 6.25 -6.52 8.57
CA ARG A 205 6.64 -5.61 9.65
C ARG A 205 5.73 -5.72 10.86
N CYS A 206 4.41 -5.82 10.66
CA CYS A 206 3.47 -6.07 11.75
C CYS A 206 3.77 -7.39 12.46
N TYR A 207 3.99 -8.48 11.71
CA TYR A 207 4.32 -9.77 12.30
C TYR A 207 5.57 -9.69 13.19
N VAL A 208 6.67 -9.12 12.69
CA VAL A 208 7.91 -8.99 13.49
C VAL A 208 7.75 -8.05 14.68
N ARG A 209 6.88 -7.03 14.58
CA ARG A 209 6.56 -6.12 15.68
C ARG A 209 5.75 -6.82 16.77
N GLU A 210 4.79 -7.66 16.40
CA GLU A 210 3.99 -8.46 17.34
C GLU A 210 4.84 -9.52 18.08
N HIS A 211 6.01 -9.91 17.50
CA HIS A 211 6.97 -10.86 18.09
C HIS A 211 8.29 -10.18 18.47
N ALA A 212 8.21 -8.93 18.96
CA ALA A 212 9.39 -8.12 19.25
C ALA A 212 10.32 -8.77 20.29
N ASP A 213 9.75 -9.44 21.30
CA ASP A 213 10.48 -10.11 22.39
C ASP A 213 11.26 -11.32 21.87
N GLU A 214 10.76 -12.01 20.84
CA GLU A 214 11.43 -13.15 20.21
C GLU A 214 12.57 -12.70 19.27
N TYR A 215 12.44 -11.50 18.67
CA TYR A 215 13.37 -11.01 17.65
C TYR A 215 13.87 -9.59 17.94
N PRO A 216 14.50 -9.33 19.10
CA PRO A 216 14.94 -7.98 19.49
C PRO A 216 15.94 -7.37 18.52
N GLN A 217 16.80 -8.19 17.88
CA GLN A 217 17.81 -7.77 16.89
C GLN A 217 17.20 -7.23 15.58
N LEU A 218 15.91 -7.46 15.34
CA LEU A 218 15.20 -6.98 14.14
C LEU A 218 14.54 -5.62 14.33
N GLN A 219 14.40 -5.13 15.56
CA GLN A 219 13.67 -3.89 15.87
C GLN A 219 14.25 -2.67 15.15
N LYS A 220 15.56 -2.61 14.97
CA LYS A 220 16.23 -1.54 14.21
C LYS A 220 15.78 -1.39 12.74
N TYR A 221 15.20 -2.45 12.14
CA TYR A 221 14.65 -2.42 10.78
C TYR A 221 13.20 -1.96 10.72
N LEU A 222 12.51 -1.97 11.87
CA LEU A 222 11.13 -1.51 12.00
C LEU A 222 11.06 -0.01 12.30
N TYR A 223 12.05 0.50 13.00
CA TYR A 223 12.18 1.89 13.44
C TYR A 223 13.53 2.44 12.98
N PRO A 224 13.71 2.69 11.67
CA PRO A 224 14.94 3.32 11.21
C PRO A 224 15.08 4.70 11.87
N PRO A 225 16.30 5.10 12.28
CA PRO A 225 16.53 6.33 13.04
C PRO A 225 16.20 7.62 12.28
N ASP A 226 16.03 7.57 10.96
CA ASP A 226 15.96 8.76 10.11
C ASP A 226 14.71 8.78 9.23
N LEU A 227 13.55 9.07 9.82
CA LEU A 227 12.36 9.58 9.14
C LEU A 227 11.69 10.67 10.01
N ASN A 228 12.53 11.55 10.58
CA ASN A 228 12.08 12.83 11.16
C ASN A 228 12.08 13.92 10.10
#